data_b6014fba2f4216fa7b2b7142768e633f
#
_entry.id   b6014fba2f4216fa7b2b7142768e633f
#
_cell.length_a   1.000
_cell.length_b   1.000
_cell.length_c   1.000
_cell.angle_alpha   90.00
_cell.angle_beta   90.00
_cell.angle_gamma   90.00
#
_symmetry.space_group_name_H-M   'P 1'
#
loop_
_entity.id
_entity.type
_entity.pdbx_description
1 polymer ?
#
loop_
_entity_poly.entity_id
_entity_poly.type
_entity_poly.pdbx_seq_one_letter_code
_entity_poly.pdbx_strand_id
1 'polypeptide(L)'
;MKTSFLGKSTNSIKSGLDILDPIERNKDLINHGIDIWNVYDFMYLDKNKIPKLKVLEIQIPYQSKLIIESKSMKLYLNQFYKKSFSNDQELLKRIKNQIEKKIKSKIKVKLLKNFHPEPEFKFLNNVKQKFTLPNTIYKFNGFRSICPVTSQPDFA
;
A
#
# COMPACT_ATOMS: atom_id res chain seq x y z
N MET A 1 9.30 7.98 16.12
CA MET A 1 9.77 6.96 15.18
C MET A 1 10.64 7.62 14.13
N LYS A 2 11.88 7.16 13.91
CA LYS A 2 12.76 7.72 12.87
C LYS A 2 12.58 6.92 11.58
N THR A 3 11.99 7.51 10.55
CA THR A 3 11.91 6.93 9.21
C THR A 3 13.10 7.36 8.37
N SER A 4 13.53 6.52 7.41
CA SER A 4 14.72 6.80 6.59
C SER A 4 14.46 7.84 5.51
N PHE A 5 13.22 7.92 5.00
CA PHE A 5 12.89 8.71 3.81
C PHE A 5 11.86 9.81 4.04
N LEU A 6 10.99 9.66 5.03
CA LEU A 6 9.92 10.63 5.30
C LEU A 6 10.51 12.01 5.66
N GLY A 7 10.07 13.06 4.96
CA GLY A 7 10.52 14.43 5.19
C GLY A 7 11.92 14.77 4.69
N LYS A 8 12.59 13.87 3.94
CA LYS A 8 13.93 14.11 3.41
C LYS A 8 13.93 14.18 1.88
N SER A 9 14.75 15.06 1.31
CA SER A 9 15.13 15.02 -0.09
C SER A 9 16.16 13.90 -0.29
N THR A 10 15.94 13.00 -1.23
CA THR A 10 16.85 11.87 -1.49
C THR A 10 17.59 12.08 -2.78
N ASN A 11 18.86 12.55 -2.68
CA ASN A 11 19.76 12.64 -3.83
C ASN A 11 20.53 11.34 -4.10
N SER A 12 20.57 10.40 -3.14
CA SER A 12 21.15 9.07 -3.30
C SER A 12 20.06 8.01 -3.13
N ILE A 13 19.64 7.39 -4.23
CA ILE A 13 18.62 6.36 -4.21
C ILE A 13 19.29 5.03 -3.88
N LYS A 14 19.09 4.54 -2.66
CA LYS A 14 19.32 3.13 -2.36
C LYS A 14 18.51 2.29 -3.36
N SER A 15 19.00 1.13 -3.76
CA SER A 15 18.33 0.30 -4.76
C SER A 15 17.68 -0.95 -4.15
N GLY A 16 16.55 -1.37 -4.74
CA GLY A 16 15.91 -2.64 -4.39
C GLY A 16 15.33 -2.66 -2.97
N LEU A 17 15.63 -3.72 -2.23
CA LEU A 17 15.11 -3.97 -0.87
C LEU A 17 15.47 -2.90 0.16
N ASP A 18 16.59 -2.20 -0.03
CA ASP A 18 17.09 -1.24 0.96
C ASP A 18 16.29 0.06 1.01
N ILE A 19 15.43 0.26 0.01
CA ILE A 19 14.48 1.39 0.00
C ILE A 19 13.30 1.13 0.91
N LEU A 20 12.81 -0.12 0.99
CA LEU A 20 11.65 -0.45 1.80
C LEU A 20 11.96 -0.24 3.29
N ASP A 21 11.29 0.73 3.88
CA ASP A 21 11.44 1.13 5.28
C ASP A 21 10.30 0.54 6.12
N PRO A 22 10.53 -0.56 6.85
CA PRO A 22 9.49 -1.15 7.69
C PRO A 22 9.30 -0.31 8.94
N ILE A 23 8.04 -0.07 9.29
CA ILE A 23 7.64 0.62 10.51
C ILE A 23 6.72 -0.27 11.34
N GLU A 24 6.76 -0.12 12.65
CA GLU A 24 5.85 -0.86 13.54
C GLU A 24 4.42 -0.37 13.39
N ARG A 25 3.50 -1.33 13.33
CA ARG A 25 2.07 -1.04 13.36
C ARG A 25 1.65 -0.69 14.79
N ASN A 26 0.87 0.37 14.92
CA ASN A 26 0.16 0.63 16.18
C ASN A 26 -0.92 -0.46 16.38
N LYS A 27 -0.80 -1.23 17.47
CA LYS A 27 -1.63 -2.42 17.72
C LYS A 27 -2.96 -2.12 18.41
N ASP A 28 -3.15 -0.91 18.90
CA ASP A 28 -4.21 -0.63 19.86
C ASP A 28 -5.58 -0.35 19.24
N LEU A 29 -5.71 -0.38 17.92
CA LEU A 29 -6.89 0.13 17.25
C LEU A 29 -7.86 -0.93 16.73
N ILE A 30 -7.40 -2.11 16.30
CA ILE A 30 -8.27 -3.10 15.64
C ILE A 30 -7.73 -4.53 15.86
N ASN A 31 -8.63 -5.52 15.97
CA ASN A 31 -8.24 -6.93 16.14
C ASN A 31 -8.20 -7.70 14.81
N HIS A 32 -8.75 -7.16 13.74
CA HIS A 32 -8.81 -7.78 12.41
C HIS A 32 -8.86 -6.70 11.34
N GLY A 33 -8.47 -7.07 10.13
CA GLY A 33 -8.49 -6.16 8.98
C GLY A 33 -7.42 -6.47 7.95
N ILE A 34 -7.37 -5.62 6.95
CA ILE A 34 -6.41 -5.70 5.86
C ILE A 34 -6.12 -4.30 5.35
N ASP A 35 -4.84 -3.99 5.11
CA ASP A 35 -4.46 -2.78 4.39
C ASP A 35 -4.44 -3.11 2.91
N ILE A 36 -5.11 -2.31 2.11
CA ILE A 36 -5.13 -2.44 0.65
C ILE A 36 -4.44 -1.22 0.04
N TRP A 37 -3.38 -1.48 -0.68
CA TRP A 37 -2.65 -0.46 -1.44
C TRP A 37 -2.99 -0.60 -2.91
N ASN A 38 -3.56 0.43 -3.50
CA ASN A 38 -3.83 0.52 -4.93
C ASN A 38 -2.83 1.47 -5.58
N VAL A 39 -1.97 0.93 -6.43
CA VAL A 39 -0.96 1.68 -7.19
C VAL A 39 -1.49 1.84 -8.62
N TYR A 40 -2.09 2.99 -8.89
CA TYR A 40 -2.85 3.23 -10.12
C TYR A 40 -1.97 3.44 -11.36
N ASP A 41 -0.75 3.89 -11.17
CA ASP A 41 0.22 4.26 -12.22
C ASP A 41 1.44 3.32 -12.22
N PHE A 42 1.25 2.05 -11.85
CA PHE A 42 2.33 1.09 -11.80
C PHE A 42 2.81 0.70 -13.19
N MET A 43 4.10 0.98 -13.47
CA MET A 43 4.70 0.73 -14.78
C MET A 43 5.92 -0.19 -14.68
N TYR A 44 6.05 -1.08 -15.66
CA TYR A 44 7.21 -1.94 -15.88
C TYR A 44 7.36 -2.23 -17.38
N LEU A 45 8.45 -2.90 -17.79
CA LEU A 45 8.68 -3.32 -19.15
C LEU A 45 8.42 -4.82 -19.31
N ASP A 46 7.78 -5.23 -20.40
CA ASP A 46 7.68 -6.65 -20.75
C ASP A 46 9.03 -7.17 -21.31
N LYS A 47 9.06 -8.46 -21.69
CA LYS A 47 10.25 -9.12 -22.26
C LYS A 47 10.80 -8.43 -23.53
N ASN A 48 9.94 -7.72 -24.25
CA ASN A 48 10.29 -6.98 -25.46
C ASN A 48 10.63 -5.50 -25.17
N LYS A 49 10.77 -5.14 -23.87
CA LYS A 49 10.99 -3.76 -23.40
C LYS A 49 9.85 -2.80 -23.73
N ILE A 50 8.64 -3.31 -23.95
CA ILE A 50 7.45 -2.50 -24.18
C ILE A 50 6.86 -2.12 -22.81
N PRO A 51 6.60 -0.81 -22.57
CA PRO A 51 5.99 -0.36 -21.30
C PRO A 51 4.60 -0.95 -21.08
N LYS A 52 4.34 -1.42 -19.88
CA LYS A 52 3.05 -1.90 -19.41
C LYS A 52 2.60 -1.05 -18.23
N LEU A 53 1.50 -0.32 -18.41
CA LEU A 53 0.83 0.40 -17.33
C LEU A 53 -0.29 -0.48 -16.78
N LYS A 54 -0.28 -0.68 -15.47
CA LYS A 54 -1.21 -1.56 -14.75
C LYS A 54 -1.61 -0.94 -13.41
N VAL A 55 -2.70 -1.42 -12.85
CA VAL A 55 -3.02 -1.18 -11.44
C VAL A 55 -2.50 -2.36 -10.63
N LEU A 56 -1.60 -2.07 -9.69
CA LEU A 56 -1.06 -3.07 -8.77
C LEU A 56 -1.79 -2.95 -7.42
N GLU A 57 -2.34 -4.06 -6.94
CA GLU A 57 -2.91 -4.15 -5.60
C GLU A 57 -2.00 -4.96 -4.69
N ILE A 58 -1.71 -4.42 -3.51
CA ILE A 58 -0.95 -5.08 -2.45
C ILE A 58 -1.84 -5.14 -1.20
N GLN A 59 -2.05 -6.34 -0.67
CA GLN A 59 -2.85 -6.57 0.54
C GLN A 59 -1.94 -7.04 1.67
N ILE A 60 -1.90 -6.29 2.76
CA ILE A 60 -1.12 -6.61 3.96
C ILE A 60 -2.09 -6.94 5.10
N PRO A 61 -2.02 -8.15 5.70
CA PRO A 61 -2.93 -8.51 6.77
C PRO A 61 -2.65 -7.69 8.03
N TYR A 62 -3.68 -7.39 8.78
CA TYR A 62 -3.58 -6.65 10.04
C TYR A 62 -2.62 -7.30 11.06
N GLN A 63 -2.54 -8.63 11.05
CA GLN A 63 -1.64 -9.40 11.93
C GLN A 63 -0.15 -9.11 11.69
N SER A 64 0.20 -8.49 10.57
CA SER A 64 1.56 -8.05 10.30
C SER A 64 1.98 -7.03 11.37
N LYS A 65 3.05 -7.34 12.11
CA LYS A 65 3.62 -6.42 13.12
C LYS A 65 4.26 -5.19 12.49
N LEU A 66 4.68 -5.32 11.24
CA LEU A 66 5.33 -4.27 10.46
C LEU A 66 4.50 -3.95 9.23
N ILE A 67 4.51 -2.69 8.85
CA ILE A 67 4.02 -2.18 7.56
C ILE A 67 5.17 -1.44 6.86
N ILE A 68 5.00 -1.08 5.60
CA ILE A 68 6.00 -0.28 4.88
C ILE A 68 5.60 1.20 4.95
N GLU A 69 6.57 2.06 5.23
CA GLU A 69 6.38 3.51 5.17
C GLU A 69 6.02 3.94 3.73
N SER A 70 5.06 4.85 3.58
CA SER A 70 4.42 5.17 2.30
C SER A 70 5.36 5.74 1.24
N LYS A 71 6.24 6.68 1.61
CA LYS A 71 7.22 7.26 0.69
C LYS A 71 8.24 6.22 0.21
N SER A 72 8.67 5.33 1.11
CA SER A 72 9.59 4.25 0.77
C SER A 72 8.96 3.22 -0.16
N MET A 73 7.68 2.90 0.05
CA MET A 73 6.91 2.03 -0.86
C MET A 73 6.80 2.67 -2.24
N LYS A 74 6.45 3.95 -2.32
CA LYS A 74 6.39 4.68 -3.59
C LYS A 74 7.73 4.66 -4.33
N LEU A 75 8.82 4.99 -3.63
CA LEU A 75 10.17 4.97 -4.21
C LEU A 75 10.58 3.57 -4.69
N TYR A 76 10.23 2.53 -3.92
CA TYR A 76 10.49 1.14 -4.30
C TYR A 76 9.73 0.74 -5.56
N LEU A 77 8.44 1.02 -5.64
CA LEU A 77 7.59 0.67 -6.78
C LEU A 77 7.99 1.45 -8.04
N ASN A 78 8.37 2.71 -7.90
CA ASN A 78 8.85 3.51 -9.01
C ASN A 78 10.13 2.98 -9.67
N GLN A 79 10.91 2.12 -9.01
CA GLN A 79 12.10 1.52 -9.63
C GLN A 79 11.78 0.48 -10.71
N PHE A 80 10.54 0.04 -10.79
CA PHE A 80 10.13 -0.98 -11.76
C PHE A 80 9.97 -0.45 -13.17
N TYR A 81 9.76 0.85 -13.36
CA TYR A 81 9.47 1.45 -14.67
C TYR A 81 10.56 1.21 -15.74
N LYS A 82 11.81 0.93 -15.35
CA LYS A 82 12.92 0.56 -16.23
C LYS A 82 13.26 -0.92 -16.22
N LYS A 83 12.55 -1.76 -15.46
CA LYS A 83 12.87 -3.18 -15.32
C LYS A 83 12.00 -4.02 -16.23
N SER A 84 12.64 -4.91 -16.99
CA SER A 84 11.96 -5.88 -17.84
C SER A 84 11.69 -7.18 -17.10
N PHE A 85 10.53 -7.78 -17.38
CA PHE A 85 10.11 -9.07 -16.83
C PHE A 85 9.62 -9.98 -17.94
N SER A 86 9.89 -11.29 -17.80
CA SER A 86 9.45 -12.28 -18.78
C SER A 86 7.93 -12.41 -18.82
N ASN A 87 7.28 -12.24 -17.66
CA ASN A 87 5.83 -12.28 -17.49
C ASN A 87 5.41 -11.61 -16.17
N ASP A 88 4.09 -11.40 -16.04
CA ASP A 88 3.49 -10.78 -14.86
C ASP A 88 3.73 -11.59 -13.56
N GLN A 89 3.82 -12.91 -13.65
CA GLN A 89 4.04 -13.77 -12.48
C GLN A 89 5.43 -13.58 -11.88
N GLU A 90 6.46 -13.45 -12.70
CA GLU A 90 7.81 -13.15 -12.25
C GLU A 90 7.87 -11.82 -11.51
N LEU A 91 7.25 -10.78 -12.08
CA LEU A 91 7.12 -9.46 -11.48
C LEU A 91 6.43 -9.53 -10.12
N LEU A 92 5.24 -10.13 -10.06
CA LEU A 92 4.44 -10.25 -8.84
C LEU A 92 5.18 -11.05 -7.75
N LYS A 93 5.83 -12.15 -8.13
CA LYS A 93 6.65 -12.96 -7.21
C LYS A 93 7.80 -12.15 -6.62
N ARG A 94 8.46 -11.32 -7.43
CA ARG A 94 9.55 -10.46 -6.98
C ARG A 94 9.07 -9.42 -5.97
N ILE A 95 7.99 -8.69 -6.29
CA ILE A 95 7.42 -7.67 -5.39
C ILE A 95 6.99 -8.33 -4.08
N LYS A 96 6.23 -9.42 -4.17
CA LYS A 96 5.76 -10.18 -3.02
C LYS A 96 6.90 -10.60 -2.10
N ASN A 97 7.90 -11.29 -2.63
CA ASN A 97 9.02 -11.81 -1.84
C ASN A 97 9.82 -10.69 -1.16
N GLN A 98 10.00 -9.56 -1.84
CA GLN A 98 10.75 -8.44 -1.30
C GLN A 98 10.02 -7.74 -0.17
N ILE A 99 8.71 -7.51 -0.31
CA ILE A 99 7.90 -6.91 0.76
C ILE A 99 7.78 -7.88 1.94
N GLU A 100 7.44 -9.16 1.70
CA GLU A 100 7.35 -10.19 2.75
C GLU A 100 8.64 -10.30 3.57
N LYS A 101 9.79 -10.22 2.92
CA LYS A 101 11.10 -10.24 3.59
C LYS A 101 11.27 -9.07 4.56
N LYS A 102 10.77 -7.88 4.20
CA LYS A 102 10.89 -6.67 5.02
C LYS A 102 9.91 -6.65 6.19
N ILE A 103 8.66 -6.98 5.96
CA ILE A 103 7.63 -6.94 7.01
C ILE A 103 7.50 -8.24 7.80
N LYS A 104 8.18 -9.30 7.37
CA LYS A 104 8.15 -10.65 7.99
C LYS A 104 6.72 -11.22 8.09
N SER A 105 5.89 -10.93 7.10
CA SER A 105 4.49 -11.38 7.04
C SER A 105 4.11 -11.72 5.61
N LYS A 106 3.16 -12.66 5.44
CA LYS A 106 2.62 -13.02 4.14
C LYS A 106 1.69 -11.94 3.62
N ILE A 107 1.80 -11.65 2.32
CA ILE A 107 0.96 -10.66 1.63
C ILE A 107 0.35 -11.26 0.36
N LYS A 108 -0.68 -10.58 -0.15
CA LYS A 108 -1.20 -10.85 -1.50
C LYS A 108 -0.81 -9.69 -2.40
N VAL A 109 -0.37 -10.02 -3.63
CA VAL A 109 -0.01 -9.04 -4.65
C VAL A 109 -0.63 -9.48 -5.96
N LYS A 110 -1.34 -8.59 -6.65
CA LYS A 110 -1.97 -8.88 -7.94
C LYS A 110 -2.03 -7.65 -8.84
N LEU A 111 -2.07 -7.88 -10.14
CA LEU A 111 -2.43 -6.86 -11.12
C LEU A 111 -3.94 -6.90 -11.34
N LEU A 112 -4.59 -5.76 -11.24
CA LEU A 112 -6.02 -5.64 -11.47
C LEU A 112 -6.28 -5.42 -12.97
N LYS A 113 -7.26 -6.15 -13.50
CA LYS A 113 -7.83 -5.88 -14.84
C LYS A 113 -8.94 -4.84 -14.73
N ASN A 114 -9.77 -4.96 -13.69
CA ASN A 114 -10.86 -4.06 -13.36
C ASN A 114 -10.84 -3.78 -11.86
N PHE A 115 -11.37 -2.65 -11.46
CA PHE A 115 -11.58 -2.38 -10.04
C PHE A 115 -12.66 -3.30 -9.47
N HIS A 116 -12.52 -3.63 -8.19
CA HIS A 116 -13.59 -4.32 -7.49
C HIS A 116 -14.82 -3.42 -7.41
N PRO A 117 -16.03 -3.95 -7.59
CA PRO A 117 -17.25 -3.19 -7.32
C PRO A 117 -17.24 -2.73 -5.86
N GLU A 118 -17.74 -1.53 -5.61
CA GLU A 118 -17.95 -1.07 -4.25
C GLU A 118 -18.92 -2.02 -3.54
N PRO A 119 -18.62 -2.48 -2.32
CA PRO A 119 -19.55 -3.28 -1.55
C PRO A 119 -20.74 -2.40 -1.13
N GLU A 120 -21.88 -3.00 -0.83
CA GLU A 120 -23.00 -2.28 -0.20
C GLU A 120 -22.54 -1.67 1.13
N PHE A 121 -22.85 -0.40 1.33
CA PHE A 121 -22.42 0.34 2.51
C PHE A 121 -23.51 1.30 3.03
N LYS A 122 -23.34 1.72 4.28
CA LYS A 122 -24.09 2.84 4.88
C LYS A 122 -23.15 4.01 5.12
N PHE A 123 -23.58 5.23 4.87
CA PHE A 123 -22.79 6.39 5.23
C PHE A 123 -22.74 6.58 6.75
N LEU A 124 -21.56 6.66 7.31
CA LEU A 124 -21.35 6.85 8.73
C LEU A 124 -21.93 8.18 9.22
N ASN A 125 -21.91 9.23 8.39
CA ASN A 125 -22.46 10.55 8.68
C ASN A 125 -23.96 10.53 9.00
N ASN A 126 -24.69 9.53 8.52
CA ASN A 126 -26.12 9.37 8.70
C ASN A 126 -26.48 8.49 9.90
N VAL A 127 -25.50 7.98 10.63
CA VAL A 127 -25.70 7.09 11.77
C VAL A 127 -25.86 7.94 13.03
N LYS A 128 -27.10 8.05 13.53
CA LYS A 128 -27.38 8.77 14.77
C LYS A 128 -27.04 8.01 16.05
N GLN A 129 -26.65 6.75 15.95
CA GLN A 129 -26.38 5.86 17.09
C GLN A 129 -24.90 5.62 17.31
N LYS A 130 -24.54 5.51 18.57
CA LYS A 130 -23.16 5.15 19.00
C LYS A 130 -22.75 3.71 18.67
N PHE A 131 -23.65 2.90 18.14
CA PHE A 131 -23.40 1.49 17.88
C PHE A 131 -23.51 1.17 16.39
N THR A 132 -22.48 0.54 15.87
CA THR A 132 -22.48 -0.01 14.51
C THR A 132 -23.23 -1.36 14.50
N LEU A 133 -23.99 -1.61 13.45
CA LEU A 133 -24.61 -2.92 13.25
C LEU A 133 -23.54 -3.95 12.88
N PRO A 134 -23.62 -5.17 13.42
CA PRO A 134 -22.69 -6.22 13.03
C PRO A 134 -22.83 -6.52 11.52
N ASN A 135 -21.72 -6.94 10.91
CA ASN A 135 -21.65 -7.26 9.47
C ASN A 135 -22.10 -6.13 8.51
N THR A 136 -21.99 -4.88 8.94
CA THR A 136 -22.32 -3.73 8.10
C THR A 136 -21.04 -2.99 7.72
N ILE A 137 -20.87 -2.69 6.44
CA ILE A 137 -19.78 -1.83 5.95
C ILE A 137 -20.25 -0.38 6.05
N TYR A 138 -19.42 0.44 6.65
CA TYR A 138 -19.65 1.88 6.75
C TYR A 138 -18.64 2.63 5.89
N LYS A 139 -19.13 3.60 5.13
CA LYS A 139 -18.31 4.51 4.36
C LYS A 139 -18.37 5.90 4.98
N PHE A 140 -17.23 6.53 5.12
CA PHE A 140 -17.11 7.91 5.56
C PHE A 140 -16.34 8.72 4.51
N ASN A 141 -16.97 9.75 3.97
CA ASN A 141 -16.33 10.68 3.05
C ASN A 141 -15.69 11.82 3.87
N GLY A 142 -14.44 12.11 3.60
CA GLY A 142 -13.71 13.16 4.28
C GLY A 142 -12.88 12.67 5.47
N PHE A 143 -12.52 11.38 5.48
CA PHE A 143 -11.50 10.88 6.39
C PHE A 143 -10.19 11.65 6.16
N ARG A 144 -9.56 12.06 7.25
CA ARG A 144 -8.29 12.79 7.21
C ARG A 144 -7.36 12.25 8.26
N SER A 145 -6.10 12.11 7.90
CA SER A 145 -5.01 11.89 8.84
C SER A 145 -4.15 13.15 8.92
N ILE A 146 -3.37 13.27 9.96
CA ILE A 146 -2.40 14.36 10.11
C ILE A 146 -1.04 13.84 9.66
N CYS A 147 -0.45 14.49 8.66
CA CYS A 147 0.91 14.19 8.23
C CYS A 147 1.88 14.45 9.39
N PRO A 148 2.68 13.47 9.81
CA PRO A 148 3.61 13.63 10.93
C PRO A 148 4.78 14.58 10.62
N VAL A 149 4.95 14.97 9.36
CA VAL A 149 6.03 15.86 8.91
C VAL A 149 5.55 17.30 8.81
N THR A 150 4.42 17.53 8.14
CA THR A 150 3.90 18.87 7.86
C THR A 150 2.88 19.35 8.89
N SER A 151 2.39 18.46 9.74
CA SER A 151 1.27 18.70 10.67
C SER A 151 -0.01 19.18 9.98
N GLN A 152 -0.12 18.94 8.69
CA GLN A 152 -1.31 19.29 7.90
C GLN A 152 -2.16 18.05 7.62
N PRO A 153 -3.49 18.24 7.41
CA PRO A 153 -4.35 17.14 7.05
C PRO A 153 -4.00 16.54 5.69
N ASP A 154 -3.84 15.22 5.64
CA ASP A 154 -3.80 14.45 4.41
C ASP A 154 -5.20 13.95 4.06
N PHE A 155 -5.54 13.96 2.79
CA PHE A 155 -6.79 13.43 2.27
C PHE A 155 -6.62 11.94 1.96
N ALA A 156 -7.59 11.13 2.34
CA ALA A 156 -7.69 9.71 2.01
C ALA A 156 -8.98 9.43 1.24
#